data_40714565d9d5bcdca13c3e09cea543d8
#
_entry.id   40714565d9d5bcdca13c3e09cea543d8
#
_cell.length_a   1.000
_cell.length_b   1.000
_cell.length_c   1.000
_cell.angle_alpha   90.00
_cell.angle_beta   90.00
_cell.angle_gamma   90.00
#
_symmetry.space_group_name_H-M   'P 1'
#
loop_
_entity.id
_entity.type
_entity.pdbx_description
1 polymer ?
#
loop_
_entity_poly.entity_id
_entity_poly.type
_entity_poly.pdbx_seq_one_letter_code
_entity_poly.pdbx_strand_id
1 'polypeptide(L)'
;MPPRRYNPDHRRDALLERINLDIPNAVAQALREDLGGEVDAHNDITAQLLPENSHSHAVVITREDGVFCGKRWVEEVFIQLAGDDVTLTWHVADGDVVTADQPLFEILGPSRVLLTGERTALNFVQTLSGVASEVRKYVNLLEGTHTQLLDTRKTLPGLRTALKYAVLCGGGANHRLGLSDAFLIKENHIIASGSVRQAVEKAFWLHPDVPVEVEVESLKELEEALKAGADIIMLDNFDTEQMREAVKITRGQAQLEVSGNVTIDTLREFAETGVDYISVGALTKHVRALDLSMRFR
;
A
#
# COMPACT_ATOMS: atom_id res chain seq x y z
N MET A 1 18.96 -23.26 13.85
CA MET A 1 17.95 -22.28 14.32
C MET A 1 16.64 -22.64 13.63
N PRO A 2 15.48 -22.51 14.26
CA PRO A 2 14.22 -22.66 13.55
C PRO A 2 14.21 -21.60 12.42
N PRO A 3 13.61 -21.91 11.24
CA PRO A 3 13.54 -20.96 10.16
C PRO A 3 12.86 -19.68 10.65
N ARG A 4 13.49 -18.54 10.39
CA ARG A 4 12.90 -17.23 10.67
C ARG A 4 11.79 -17.02 9.66
N ARG A 5 10.58 -17.35 10.01
CA ARG A 5 9.44 -17.12 9.12
C ARG A 5 9.20 -15.63 9.02
N TYR A 6 9.12 -15.14 7.81
CA TYR A 6 8.55 -13.84 7.53
C TYR A 6 7.18 -13.74 8.21
N ASN A 7 6.96 -12.68 8.98
CA ASN A 7 5.67 -12.41 9.59
C ASN A 7 5.09 -11.11 8.99
N PRO A 8 4.05 -11.22 8.15
CA PRO A 8 3.37 -10.04 7.59
C PRO A 8 2.86 -9.06 8.64
N ASP A 9 2.50 -9.54 9.83
CA ASP A 9 1.98 -8.70 10.91
C ASP A 9 3.02 -7.69 11.41
N HIS A 10 4.30 -8.08 11.51
CA HIS A 10 5.37 -7.14 11.89
C HIS A 10 5.53 -5.99 10.88
N ARG A 11 5.35 -6.26 9.59
CA ARG A 11 5.39 -5.20 8.57
C ARG A 11 4.17 -4.30 8.64
N ARG A 12 3.00 -4.86 8.92
CA ARG A 12 1.79 -4.10 9.15
C ARG A 12 1.97 -3.13 10.32
N ASP A 13 2.45 -3.61 11.45
CA ASP A 13 2.66 -2.78 12.64
C ASP A 13 3.68 -1.66 12.38
N ALA A 14 4.81 -2.00 11.75
CA ALA A 14 5.84 -1.02 11.35
C ALA A 14 5.29 0.03 10.36
N LEU A 15 4.40 -0.37 9.44
CA LEU A 15 3.74 0.56 8.53
C LEU A 15 2.79 1.49 9.29
N LEU A 16 1.98 0.97 10.21
CA LEU A 16 1.04 1.76 11.00
C LEU A 16 1.75 2.78 11.91
N GLU A 17 2.92 2.43 12.46
CA GLU A 17 3.76 3.39 13.17
C GLU A 17 4.29 4.48 12.22
N ARG A 18 4.81 4.11 11.05
CA ARG A 18 5.34 5.04 10.05
C ARG A 18 4.28 6.03 9.55
N ILE A 19 3.04 5.60 9.37
CA ILE A 19 1.92 6.46 8.96
C ILE A 19 1.75 7.65 9.90
N ASN A 20 1.91 7.47 11.21
CA ASN A 20 1.76 8.55 12.19
C ASN A 20 2.76 9.70 11.94
N LEU A 21 3.93 9.38 11.40
CA LEU A 21 4.97 10.36 11.10
C LEU A 21 4.84 10.94 9.68
N ASP A 22 4.39 10.13 8.74
CA ASP A 22 4.37 10.49 7.32
C ASP A 22 3.15 11.34 6.94
N ILE A 23 1.97 11.10 7.55
CA ILE A 23 0.74 11.83 7.21
C ILE A 23 0.88 13.34 7.37
N PRO A 24 1.33 13.89 8.52
CA PRO A 24 1.44 15.34 8.67
C PRO A 24 2.35 15.98 7.63
N ASN A 25 3.47 15.35 7.31
CA ASN A 25 4.42 15.85 6.32
C ASN A 25 3.86 15.80 4.89
N ALA A 26 3.21 14.70 4.53
CA ALA A 26 2.62 14.53 3.20
C ALA A 26 1.48 15.51 2.96
N VAL A 27 0.62 15.73 3.97
CA VAL A 27 -0.48 16.68 3.90
C VAL A 27 0.05 18.12 3.83
N ALA A 28 1.03 18.49 4.68
CA ALA A 28 1.63 19.81 4.64
C ALA A 28 2.27 20.11 3.27
N GLN A 29 2.92 19.12 2.64
CA GLN A 29 3.47 19.27 1.32
C GLN A 29 2.40 19.53 0.26
N ALA A 30 1.32 18.72 0.27
CA ALA A 30 0.21 18.86 -0.67
C ALA A 30 -0.53 20.21 -0.51
N LEU A 31 -0.74 20.68 0.73
CA LEU A 31 -1.31 21.99 0.99
C LEU A 31 -0.41 23.13 0.50
N ARG A 32 0.92 23.01 0.64
CA ARG A 32 1.85 24.02 0.13
C ARG A 32 1.86 24.12 -1.40
N GLU A 33 1.59 23.02 -2.11
CA GLU A 33 1.45 23.03 -3.57
C GLU A 33 0.29 23.94 -4.02
N ASP A 34 -0.84 23.91 -3.30
CA ASP A 34 -2.01 24.72 -3.61
C ASP A 34 -1.87 26.18 -3.07
N LEU A 35 -1.23 26.37 -1.93
CA LEU A 35 -1.22 27.64 -1.18
C LEU A 35 0.06 28.48 -1.40
N GLY A 36 0.91 28.12 -2.34
CA GLY A 36 2.07 28.91 -2.72
C GLY A 36 3.26 28.85 -1.76
N GLY A 37 3.39 27.75 -0.99
CA GLY A 37 4.56 27.43 -0.18
C GLY A 37 4.35 27.47 1.33
N GLU A 38 3.31 28.12 1.83
CA GLU A 38 2.91 28.13 3.25
C GLU A 38 1.52 27.51 3.44
N VAL A 39 1.32 26.84 4.57
CA VAL A 39 0.00 26.29 4.93
C VAL A 39 -0.81 27.38 5.61
N ASP A 40 -1.40 28.26 4.81
CA ASP A 40 -2.25 29.36 5.25
C ASP A 40 -3.48 29.48 4.33
N ALA A 41 -4.67 29.21 4.87
CA ALA A 41 -5.94 29.30 4.13
C ALA A 41 -6.22 30.71 3.56
N HIS A 42 -5.60 31.76 4.11
CA HIS A 42 -5.73 33.12 3.57
C HIS A 42 -5.05 33.29 2.19
N ASN A 43 -4.21 32.37 1.78
CA ASN A 43 -3.58 32.38 0.45
C ASN A 43 -4.55 31.91 -0.66
N ASP A 44 -5.69 31.30 -0.33
CA ASP A 44 -6.73 30.99 -1.31
C ASP A 44 -7.53 32.25 -1.67
N ILE A 45 -7.13 32.88 -2.78
CA ILE A 45 -7.73 34.14 -3.25
C ILE A 45 -9.20 33.97 -3.67
N THR A 46 -9.61 32.77 -4.12
CA THR A 46 -10.99 32.52 -4.53
C THR A 46 -11.91 32.36 -3.31
N ALA A 47 -11.43 31.70 -2.26
CA ALA A 47 -12.17 31.56 -1.01
C ALA A 47 -12.47 32.92 -0.36
N GLN A 48 -11.66 33.95 -0.59
CA GLN A 48 -11.88 35.32 -0.10
C GLN A 48 -13.16 35.97 -0.64
N LEU A 49 -13.76 35.45 -1.71
CA LEU A 49 -15.07 35.89 -2.20
C LEU A 49 -16.21 35.61 -1.20
N LEU A 50 -16.01 34.63 -0.32
CA LEU A 50 -16.98 34.32 0.72
C LEU A 50 -16.82 35.24 1.95
N PRO A 51 -17.90 35.56 2.68
CA PRO A 51 -17.78 36.28 3.93
C PRO A 51 -16.88 35.55 4.93
N GLU A 52 -16.04 36.28 5.65
CA GLU A 52 -15.04 35.70 6.56
C GLU A 52 -15.67 34.84 7.65
N ASN A 53 -16.81 35.28 8.19
CA ASN A 53 -17.54 34.58 9.28
C ASN A 53 -18.58 33.58 8.77
N SER A 54 -18.55 33.21 7.46
CA SER A 54 -19.49 32.23 6.92
C SER A 54 -19.11 30.83 7.33
N HIS A 55 -20.10 30.02 7.69
CA HIS A 55 -19.97 28.58 7.95
C HIS A 55 -20.80 27.81 6.95
N SER A 56 -20.31 26.67 6.56
CA SER A 56 -20.95 25.78 5.60
C SER A 56 -20.95 24.35 6.10
N HIS A 57 -21.94 23.61 5.61
CA HIS A 57 -22.02 22.16 5.74
C HIS A 57 -21.86 21.53 4.35
N ALA A 58 -20.96 20.56 4.22
CA ALA A 58 -20.73 19.85 2.99
C ALA A 58 -20.77 18.34 3.22
N VAL A 59 -21.13 17.60 2.18
CA VAL A 59 -21.16 16.14 2.15
C VAL A 59 -20.28 15.63 1.04
N VAL A 60 -19.42 14.66 1.33
CA VAL A 60 -18.62 13.93 0.34
C VAL A 60 -19.27 12.60 0.04
N ILE A 61 -19.48 12.33 -1.23
CA ILE A 61 -20.06 11.09 -1.75
C ILE A 61 -19.08 10.43 -2.72
N THR A 62 -19.15 9.10 -2.85
CA THR A 62 -18.56 8.40 -3.99
C THR A 62 -19.54 8.37 -5.16
N ARG A 63 -19.02 8.40 -6.40
CA ARG A 63 -19.82 8.26 -7.63
C ARG A 63 -19.75 6.88 -8.23
N GLU A 64 -18.92 6.01 -7.69
CA GLU A 64 -18.75 4.64 -8.14
C GLU A 64 -18.54 3.69 -6.95
N ASP A 65 -18.73 2.40 -7.19
CA ASP A 65 -18.47 1.34 -6.21
C ASP A 65 -16.97 1.21 -5.96
N GLY A 66 -16.59 0.92 -4.72
CA GLY A 66 -15.18 0.76 -4.36
C GLY A 66 -14.93 0.38 -2.91
N VAL A 67 -13.70 0.63 -2.47
CA VAL A 67 -13.27 0.49 -1.08
C VAL A 67 -12.75 1.84 -0.61
N PHE A 68 -13.28 2.33 0.50
CA PHE A 68 -12.87 3.61 1.07
C PHE A 68 -11.50 3.49 1.75
N CYS A 69 -10.64 4.50 1.52
CA CYS A 69 -9.36 4.63 2.20
C CYS A 69 -8.90 6.08 2.20
N GLY A 70 -8.40 6.57 3.36
CA GLY A 70 -7.81 7.90 3.46
C GLY A 70 -8.38 8.80 4.55
N LYS A 71 -9.17 8.26 5.48
CA LYS A 71 -9.77 8.99 6.60
C LYS A 71 -8.78 9.91 7.30
N ARG A 72 -7.65 9.39 7.71
CA ARG A 72 -6.64 10.14 8.48
C ARG A 72 -5.99 11.27 7.69
N TRP A 73 -5.89 11.17 6.37
CA TRP A 73 -5.38 12.26 5.52
C TRP A 73 -6.36 13.42 5.45
N VAL A 74 -7.67 13.12 5.36
CA VAL A 74 -8.72 14.17 5.41
C VAL A 74 -8.69 14.88 6.75
N GLU A 75 -8.67 14.13 7.86
CA GLU A 75 -8.58 14.70 9.21
C GLU A 75 -7.38 15.65 9.32
N GLU A 76 -6.20 15.20 8.87
CA GLU A 76 -4.99 16.02 8.92
C GLU A 76 -5.05 17.28 8.05
N VAL A 77 -5.69 17.22 6.87
CA VAL A 77 -5.87 18.41 6.02
C VAL A 77 -6.59 19.53 6.80
N PHE A 78 -7.68 19.20 7.46
CA PHE A 78 -8.48 20.20 8.17
C PHE A 78 -7.87 20.59 9.51
N ILE A 79 -7.15 19.69 10.17
CA ILE A 79 -6.36 20.03 11.37
C ILE A 79 -5.29 21.09 11.01
N GLN A 80 -4.57 20.94 9.90
CA GLN A 80 -3.54 21.88 9.50
C GLN A 80 -4.10 23.23 9.03
N LEU A 81 -5.31 23.26 8.46
CA LEU A 81 -5.93 24.51 7.97
C LEU A 81 -6.66 25.29 9.05
N ALA A 82 -7.27 24.64 10.02
CA ALA A 82 -8.17 25.32 10.98
C ALA A 82 -8.22 24.68 12.38
N GLY A 83 -7.40 23.68 12.68
CA GLY A 83 -7.42 23.01 13.99
C GLY A 83 -8.80 22.44 14.34
N ASP A 84 -9.36 22.85 15.49
CA ASP A 84 -10.63 22.34 16.01
C ASP A 84 -11.86 23.05 15.44
N ASP A 85 -11.71 24.02 14.53
CA ASP A 85 -12.83 24.80 13.96
C ASP A 85 -13.61 24.02 12.89
N VAL A 86 -13.15 22.82 12.52
CA VAL A 86 -13.81 21.94 11.55
C VAL A 86 -14.24 20.65 12.23
N THR A 87 -15.51 20.29 12.03
CA THR A 87 -16.08 19.02 12.51
C THR A 87 -16.29 18.06 11.36
N LEU A 88 -15.74 16.85 11.48
CA LEU A 88 -15.92 15.74 10.54
C LEU A 88 -16.83 14.68 11.13
N THR A 89 -17.87 14.29 10.40
CA THR A 89 -18.76 13.18 10.74
C THR A 89 -18.60 12.07 9.72
N TRP A 90 -18.06 10.95 10.15
CA TRP A 90 -17.75 9.80 9.29
C TRP A 90 -18.91 8.81 9.23
N HIS A 91 -19.23 8.34 8.01
CA HIS A 91 -20.21 7.28 7.76
C HIS A 91 -19.54 5.97 7.36
N VAL A 92 -18.23 5.99 7.10
CA VAL A 92 -17.41 4.84 6.68
C VAL A 92 -16.07 4.83 7.41
N ALA A 93 -15.45 3.67 7.48
CA ALA A 93 -14.08 3.46 7.93
C ALA A 93 -13.17 3.02 6.78
N ASP A 94 -11.86 3.19 6.95
CA ASP A 94 -10.88 2.69 5.99
C ASP A 94 -11.02 1.15 5.84
N GLY A 95 -11.15 0.68 4.60
CA GLY A 95 -11.40 -0.72 4.23
C GLY A 95 -12.86 -1.09 4.00
N ASP A 96 -13.81 -0.20 4.30
CA ASP A 96 -15.22 -0.44 4.02
C ASP A 96 -15.50 -0.46 2.51
N VAL A 97 -16.35 -1.38 2.10
CA VAL A 97 -16.93 -1.41 0.74
C VAL A 97 -17.98 -0.32 0.65
N VAL A 98 -17.93 0.48 -0.39
CA VAL A 98 -18.86 1.58 -0.65
C VAL A 98 -19.52 1.41 -2.01
N THR A 99 -20.73 1.95 -2.14
CA THR A 99 -21.52 1.92 -3.38
C THR A 99 -21.74 3.33 -3.94
N ALA A 100 -21.98 3.42 -5.24
CA ALA A 100 -22.23 4.70 -5.90
C ALA A 100 -23.33 5.52 -5.18
N ASP A 101 -23.12 6.84 -5.11
CA ASP A 101 -23.94 7.84 -4.42
C ASP A 101 -24.00 7.71 -2.89
N GLN A 102 -23.21 6.83 -2.29
CA GLN A 102 -23.13 6.68 -0.82
C GLN A 102 -22.39 7.88 -0.21
N PRO A 103 -22.95 8.52 0.86
CA PRO A 103 -22.23 9.46 1.69
C PRO A 103 -21.06 8.78 2.42
N LEU A 104 -19.89 9.40 2.34
CA LEU A 104 -18.68 8.93 3.00
C LEU A 104 -18.44 9.67 4.32
N PHE A 105 -18.54 10.99 4.28
CA PHE A 105 -18.44 11.84 5.45
C PHE A 105 -19.10 13.20 5.22
N GLU A 106 -19.40 13.86 6.31
CA GLU A 106 -19.88 15.23 6.34
C GLU A 106 -18.85 16.13 7.01
N ILE A 107 -18.81 17.39 6.60
CA ILE A 107 -17.88 18.38 7.11
C ILE A 107 -18.60 19.68 7.39
N LEU A 108 -18.40 20.22 8.58
CA LEU A 108 -18.97 21.48 9.06
C LEU A 108 -17.84 22.39 9.55
N GLY A 109 -17.81 23.63 9.10
CA GLY A 109 -16.79 24.59 9.52
C GLY A 109 -16.80 25.90 8.73
N PRO A 110 -15.76 26.73 8.88
CA PRO A 110 -15.63 27.98 8.14
C PRO A 110 -15.63 27.72 6.63
N SER A 111 -16.51 28.40 5.89
CA SER A 111 -16.75 28.13 4.47
C SER A 111 -15.47 28.24 3.63
N ARG A 112 -14.62 29.24 3.93
CA ARG A 112 -13.33 29.43 3.25
C ARG A 112 -12.43 28.23 3.43
N VAL A 113 -12.29 27.73 4.66
CA VAL A 113 -11.45 26.55 5.00
C VAL A 113 -11.93 25.30 4.29
N LEU A 114 -13.26 25.08 4.26
CA LEU A 114 -13.81 23.90 3.58
C LEU A 114 -13.48 23.91 2.09
N LEU A 115 -13.59 25.05 1.41
CA LEU A 115 -13.23 25.18 0.00
C LEU A 115 -11.73 25.01 -0.24
N THR A 116 -10.90 25.63 0.60
CA THR A 116 -9.43 25.53 0.50
C THR A 116 -8.93 24.09 0.67
N GLY A 117 -9.50 23.36 1.64
CA GLY A 117 -9.09 21.99 1.94
C GLY A 117 -9.67 20.92 1.01
N GLU A 118 -10.76 21.22 0.30
CA GLU A 118 -11.51 20.26 -0.52
C GLU A 118 -10.62 19.47 -1.45
N ARG A 119 -9.87 20.15 -2.31
CA ARG A 119 -9.11 19.48 -3.38
C ARG A 119 -8.01 18.59 -2.82
N THR A 120 -7.26 19.08 -1.86
CA THR A 120 -6.19 18.28 -1.21
C THR A 120 -6.79 17.06 -0.48
N ALA A 121 -7.88 17.22 0.27
CA ALA A 121 -8.55 16.12 0.94
C ALA A 121 -9.05 15.05 -0.04
N LEU A 122 -9.75 15.48 -1.11
CA LEU A 122 -10.26 14.56 -2.13
C LEU A 122 -9.13 13.88 -2.92
N ASN A 123 -8.02 14.56 -3.19
CA ASN A 123 -6.88 13.98 -3.89
C ASN A 123 -6.31 12.77 -3.11
N PHE A 124 -6.18 12.85 -1.80
CA PHE A 124 -5.75 11.71 -0.99
C PHE A 124 -6.78 10.58 -1.02
N VAL A 125 -8.03 10.86 -0.68
CA VAL A 125 -9.06 9.82 -0.59
C VAL A 125 -9.31 9.14 -1.94
N GLN A 126 -9.43 9.89 -3.03
CA GLN A 126 -9.66 9.32 -4.37
C GLN A 126 -8.51 8.40 -4.81
N THR A 127 -7.26 8.81 -4.53
CA THR A 127 -6.07 8.04 -4.89
C THR A 127 -5.97 6.76 -4.06
N LEU A 128 -6.08 6.88 -2.73
CA LEU A 128 -5.96 5.74 -1.81
C LEU A 128 -7.13 4.78 -1.94
N SER A 129 -8.37 5.29 -2.07
CA SER A 129 -9.55 4.45 -2.32
C SER A 129 -9.47 3.74 -3.67
N GLY A 130 -8.91 4.38 -4.69
CA GLY A 130 -8.68 3.75 -5.98
C GLY A 130 -7.74 2.54 -5.89
N VAL A 131 -6.63 2.68 -5.15
CA VAL A 131 -5.70 1.57 -4.88
C VAL A 131 -6.37 0.47 -4.05
N ALA A 132 -7.06 0.81 -2.95
CA ALA A 132 -7.75 -0.16 -2.10
C ALA A 132 -8.82 -0.94 -2.89
N SER A 133 -9.55 -0.26 -3.78
CA SER A 133 -10.56 -0.85 -4.65
C SER A 133 -9.96 -1.84 -5.65
N GLU A 134 -8.84 -1.48 -6.27
CA GLU A 134 -8.14 -2.39 -7.20
C GLU A 134 -7.59 -3.61 -6.47
N VAL A 135 -6.96 -3.42 -5.30
CA VAL A 135 -6.45 -4.50 -4.46
C VAL A 135 -7.58 -5.47 -4.08
N ARG A 136 -8.77 -4.97 -3.71
CA ARG A 136 -9.92 -5.80 -3.35
C ARG A 136 -10.33 -6.73 -4.49
N LYS A 137 -10.25 -6.30 -5.74
CA LYS A 137 -10.55 -7.17 -6.89
C LYS A 137 -9.59 -8.35 -6.98
N TYR A 138 -8.30 -8.11 -6.76
CA TYR A 138 -7.29 -9.17 -6.74
C TYR A 138 -7.48 -10.11 -5.54
N VAL A 139 -7.73 -9.56 -4.35
CA VAL A 139 -7.93 -10.35 -3.13
C VAL A 139 -9.14 -11.28 -3.26
N ASN A 140 -10.25 -10.81 -3.84
CA ASN A 140 -11.43 -11.64 -4.07
C ASN A 140 -11.14 -12.85 -4.97
N LEU A 141 -10.20 -12.74 -5.92
CA LEU A 141 -9.78 -13.87 -6.76
C LEU A 141 -8.97 -14.92 -5.99
N LEU A 142 -8.41 -14.56 -4.85
CA LEU A 142 -7.63 -15.45 -3.99
C LEU A 142 -8.48 -16.19 -2.95
N GLU A 143 -9.78 -15.90 -2.86
CA GLU A 143 -10.68 -16.57 -1.92
C GLU A 143 -10.64 -18.09 -2.07
N GLY A 144 -10.56 -18.79 -0.93
CA GLY A 144 -10.44 -20.27 -0.89
C GLY A 144 -9.04 -20.80 -1.14
N THR A 145 -8.03 -19.95 -1.35
CA THR A 145 -6.60 -20.29 -1.32
C THR A 145 -5.95 -19.79 -0.04
N HIS A 146 -4.72 -20.25 0.28
CA HIS A 146 -3.94 -19.69 1.39
C HIS A 146 -2.99 -18.57 0.93
N THR A 147 -2.90 -18.32 -0.37
CA THR A 147 -2.00 -17.34 -0.98
C THR A 147 -2.41 -15.91 -0.60
N GLN A 148 -1.45 -15.09 -0.21
CA GLN A 148 -1.66 -13.68 0.08
C GLN A 148 -1.12 -12.80 -1.05
N LEU A 149 -1.86 -11.73 -1.35
CA LEU A 149 -1.45 -10.69 -2.29
C LEU A 149 -0.50 -9.71 -1.60
N LEU A 150 0.67 -9.47 -2.18
CA LEU A 150 1.62 -8.47 -1.72
C LEU A 150 1.72 -7.29 -2.69
N ASP A 151 1.98 -6.12 -2.11
CA ASP A 151 2.48 -4.97 -2.87
C ASP A 151 3.97 -5.10 -3.21
N THR A 152 4.54 -4.04 -3.76
CA THR A 152 5.99 -3.94 -4.05
C THR A 152 6.51 -2.56 -3.69
N ARG A 153 7.81 -2.30 -4.01
CA ARG A 153 8.40 -0.95 -3.96
C ARG A 153 8.17 -0.12 -5.23
N LYS A 154 7.42 -0.64 -6.22
CA LYS A 154 7.01 0.09 -7.42
C LYS A 154 5.80 0.97 -7.07
N THR A 155 6.06 2.14 -6.47
CA THR A 155 5.05 3.09 -5.97
C THR A 155 5.22 4.45 -6.62
N LEU A 156 4.18 5.29 -6.56
CA LEU A 156 4.34 6.71 -6.87
C LEU A 156 5.37 7.31 -5.89
N PRO A 157 6.28 8.16 -6.38
CA PRO A 157 7.27 8.81 -5.51
C PRO A 157 6.60 9.65 -4.41
N GLY A 158 7.15 9.59 -3.19
CA GLY A 158 6.63 10.33 -2.04
C GLY A 158 5.38 9.74 -1.37
N LEU A 159 4.64 8.85 -2.03
CA LEU A 159 3.37 8.31 -1.51
C LEU A 159 3.46 6.83 -1.06
N ARG A 160 4.66 6.26 -0.95
CA ARG A 160 4.80 4.81 -0.66
C ARG A 160 4.07 4.35 0.59
N THR A 161 4.22 5.05 1.70
CA THR A 161 3.57 4.70 2.96
C THR A 161 2.05 4.69 2.82
N ALA A 162 1.49 5.74 2.20
CA ALA A 162 0.06 5.86 1.96
C ALA A 162 -0.48 4.77 1.02
N LEU A 163 0.23 4.49 -0.09
CA LEU A 163 -0.18 3.45 -1.06
C LEU A 163 -0.10 2.05 -0.45
N LYS A 164 0.93 1.77 0.37
CA LYS A 164 1.03 0.50 1.09
C LYS A 164 -0.08 0.33 2.15
N TYR A 165 -0.50 1.42 2.79
CA TYR A 165 -1.66 1.41 3.67
C TYR A 165 -2.95 1.12 2.90
N ALA A 166 -3.13 1.72 1.73
CA ALA A 166 -4.28 1.44 0.87
C ALA A 166 -4.34 -0.04 0.44
N VAL A 167 -3.19 -0.69 0.25
CA VAL A 167 -3.13 -2.15 0.00
C VAL A 167 -3.69 -2.93 1.17
N LEU A 168 -3.35 -2.57 2.42
CA LEU A 168 -3.96 -3.20 3.61
C LEU A 168 -5.47 -3.00 3.66
N CYS A 169 -5.95 -1.78 3.38
CA CYS A 169 -7.39 -1.46 3.35
C CYS A 169 -8.13 -2.29 2.27
N GLY A 170 -7.48 -2.58 1.16
CA GLY A 170 -7.99 -3.47 0.12
C GLY A 170 -8.03 -4.96 0.51
N GLY A 171 -7.38 -5.34 1.61
CA GLY A 171 -7.27 -6.73 2.08
C GLY A 171 -6.01 -7.45 1.64
N GLY A 172 -5.06 -6.75 1.00
CA GLY A 172 -3.73 -7.27 0.69
C GLY A 172 -2.78 -7.18 1.88
N ALA A 173 -1.54 -7.60 1.68
CA ALA A 173 -0.45 -7.49 2.64
C ALA A 173 0.74 -6.73 2.04
N ASN A 174 1.72 -6.39 2.86
CA ASN A 174 2.85 -5.60 2.42
C ASN A 174 4.10 -6.45 2.20
N HIS A 175 4.77 -6.27 1.08
CA HIS A 175 6.18 -6.59 0.91
C HIS A 175 7.03 -5.58 1.70
N ARG A 176 8.36 -5.75 1.77
CA ARG A 176 9.25 -4.83 2.49
C ARG A 176 8.91 -3.36 2.21
N LEU A 177 8.98 -2.55 3.27
CA LEU A 177 8.60 -1.13 3.21
C LEU A 177 9.65 -0.27 2.51
N GLY A 178 10.92 -0.67 2.64
CA GLY A 178 12.05 0.04 2.10
C GLY A 178 13.23 -0.86 1.77
N LEU A 179 14.44 -0.34 1.95
CA LEU A 179 15.69 -1.08 1.76
C LEU A 179 16.31 -1.53 3.09
N SER A 180 15.76 -1.07 4.22
CA SER A 180 16.30 -1.25 5.56
C SER A 180 15.60 -2.33 6.38
N ASP A 181 14.47 -2.86 5.92
CA ASP A 181 13.59 -3.74 6.71
C ASP A 181 13.62 -5.21 6.30
N ALA A 182 14.18 -5.54 5.12
CA ALA A 182 14.43 -6.91 4.68
C ALA A 182 15.48 -6.96 3.58
N PHE A 183 16.24 -8.06 3.53
CA PHE A 183 17.06 -8.39 2.37
C PHE A 183 16.15 -8.88 1.23
N LEU A 184 16.46 -8.44 0.01
CA LEU A 184 16.02 -9.06 -1.24
C LEU A 184 17.27 -9.24 -2.10
N ILE A 185 17.78 -10.45 -2.08
CA ILE A 185 18.98 -10.84 -2.81
C ILE A 185 18.58 -11.18 -4.25
N LYS A 186 19.18 -10.51 -5.21
CA LYS A 186 18.93 -10.64 -6.64
C LYS A 186 20.18 -11.11 -7.36
N GLU A 187 20.06 -11.48 -8.65
CA GLU A 187 21.15 -11.93 -9.51
C GLU A 187 22.44 -11.15 -9.31
N ASN A 188 22.41 -9.83 -9.37
CA ASN A 188 23.61 -8.99 -9.19
C ASN A 188 24.27 -9.14 -7.81
N HIS A 189 23.49 -9.36 -6.76
CA HIS A 189 24.03 -9.61 -5.42
C HIS A 189 24.66 -11.01 -5.33
N ILE A 190 24.06 -12.00 -5.99
CA ILE A 190 24.57 -13.38 -6.06
C ILE A 190 25.90 -13.40 -6.78
N ILE A 191 25.98 -12.76 -7.96
CA ILE A 191 27.22 -12.63 -8.74
C ILE A 191 28.32 -11.95 -7.92
N ALA A 192 28.01 -10.85 -7.27
CA ALA A 192 28.99 -10.12 -6.44
C ALA A 192 29.44 -10.88 -5.19
N SER A 193 28.60 -11.78 -4.67
CA SER A 193 28.89 -12.60 -3.48
C SER A 193 29.52 -13.96 -3.84
N GLY A 194 29.47 -14.37 -5.11
CA GLY A 194 30.03 -15.62 -5.63
C GLY A 194 29.03 -16.78 -5.70
N SER A 195 28.01 -16.83 -4.84
CA SER A 195 26.92 -17.82 -4.88
C SER A 195 25.72 -17.39 -4.05
N VAL A 196 24.56 -18.02 -4.28
CA VAL A 196 23.34 -17.87 -3.46
C VAL A 196 23.67 -18.11 -1.97
N ARG A 197 24.36 -19.21 -1.69
CA ARG A 197 24.76 -19.59 -0.34
C ARG A 197 25.58 -18.50 0.36
N GLN A 198 26.62 -18.00 -0.30
CA GLN A 198 27.49 -16.96 0.28
C GLN A 198 26.74 -15.64 0.51
N ALA A 199 25.82 -15.27 -0.40
CA ALA A 199 25.00 -14.08 -0.24
C ALA A 199 24.07 -14.19 0.96
N VAL A 200 23.39 -15.33 1.15
CA VAL A 200 22.49 -15.58 2.28
C VAL A 200 23.25 -15.65 3.62
N GLU A 201 24.35 -16.40 3.67
CA GLU A 201 25.20 -16.49 4.87
C GLU A 201 25.72 -15.10 5.29
N LYS A 202 26.14 -14.28 4.32
CA LYS A 202 26.59 -12.90 4.58
C LYS A 202 25.46 -12.01 5.06
N ALA A 203 24.23 -12.13 4.53
CA ALA A 203 23.08 -11.37 4.97
C ALA A 203 22.78 -11.68 6.46
N PHE A 204 22.73 -12.94 6.86
CA PHE A 204 22.52 -13.33 8.25
C PHE A 204 23.66 -12.91 9.18
N TRP A 205 24.90 -12.87 8.67
CA TRP A 205 26.04 -12.38 9.45
C TRP A 205 25.94 -10.88 9.73
N LEU A 206 25.53 -10.10 8.71
CA LEU A 206 25.41 -8.64 8.80
C LEU A 206 24.22 -8.22 9.68
N HIS A 207 23.06 -8.81 9.48
CA HIS A 207 21.81 -8.48 10.18
C HIS A 207 21.05 -9.76 10.55
N PRO A 208 21.41 -10.41 11.68
CA PRO A 208 20.85 -11.71 12.04
C PRO A 208 19.34 -11.70 12.31
N ASP A 209 18.72 -10.54 12.57
CA ASP A 209 17.29 -10.42 12.90
C ASP A 209 16.43 -9.93 11.71
N VAL A 210 17.05 -9.64 10.56
CA VAL A 210 16.38 -9.16 9.37
C VAL A 210 16.03 -10.34 8.45
N PRO A 211 14.79 -10.44 7.94
CA PRO A 211 14.40 -11.49 7.01
C PRO A 211 15.24 -11.47 5.72
N VAL A 212 15.56 -12.65 5.22
CA VAL A 212 16.32 -12.83 3.98
C VAL A 212 15.43 -13.47 2.93
N GLU A 213 15.18 -12.71 1.88
CA GLU A 213 14.51 -13.16 0.66
C GLU A 213 15.51 -13.27 -0.48
N VAL A 214 15.38 -14.32 -1.29
CA VAL A 214 16.21 -14.58 -2.47
C VAL A 214 15.35 -14.73 -3.70
N GLU A 215 15.63 -13.95 -4.72
CA GLU A 215 15.04 -14.07 -6.06
C GLU A 215 15.82 -15.17 -6.84
N VAL A 216 15.11 -16.17 -7.36
CA VAL A 216 15.65 -17.30 -8.09
C VAL A 216 14.98 -17.48 -9.44
N GLU A 217 15.73 -17.91 -10.45
CA GLU A 217 15.26 -18.09 -11.82
C GLU A 217 15.21 -19.58 -12.24
N SER A 218 15.60 -20.49 -11.34
CA SER A 218 15.62 -21.92 -11.61
C SER A 218 15.37 -22.76 -10.34
N LEU A 219 14.89 -24.01 -10.54
CA LEU A 219 14.74 -24.98 -9.45
C LEU A 219 16.07 -25.33 -8.78
N LYS A 220 17.18 -25.24 -9.50
CA LYS A 220 18.52 -25.43 -8.93
C LYS A 220 18.87 -24.32 -7.93
N GLU A 221 18.62 -23.07 -8.28
CA GLU A 221 18.83 -21.93 -7.37
C GLU A 221 17.88 -21.98 -6.18
N LEU A 222 16.62 -22.42 -6.37
CA LEU A 222 15.68 -22.70 -5.29
C LEU A 222 16.28 -23.68 -4.27
N GLU A 223 16.84 -24.81 -4.72
CA GLU A 223 17.49 -25.77 -3.81
C GLU A 223 18.69 -25.18 -3.08
N GLU A 224 19.49 -24.35 -3.76
CA GLU A 224 20.62 -23.64 -3.14
C GLU A 224 20.15 -22.66 -2.06
N ALA A 225 19.09 -21.88 -2.34
CA ALA A 225 18.49 -20.94 -1.39
C ALA A 225 17.88 -21.65 -0.16
N LEU A 226 17.21 -22.79 -0.36
CA LEU A 226 16.70 -23.64 0.71
C LEU A 226 17.84 -24.18 1.60
N LYS A 227 18.91 -24.71 1.00
CA LYS A 227 20.09 -25.23 1.73
C LYS A 227 20.81 -24.12 2.51
N ALA A 228 20.77 -22.89 2.01
CA ALA A 228 21.33 -21.72 2.68
C ALA A 228 20.44 -21.17 3.81
N GLY A 229 19.18 -21.60 3.89
CA GLY A 229 18.25 -21.23 4.94
C GLY A 229 17.56 -19.90 4.71
N ALA A 230 17.32 -19.50 3.46
CA ALA A 230 16.52 -18.31 3.14
C ALA A 230 15.12 -18.39 3.78
N ASP A 231 14.61 -17.26 4.26
CA ASP A 231 13.28 -17.21 4.88
C ASP A 231 12.16 -17.23 3.83
N ILE A 232 12.39 -16.51 2.71
CA ILE A 232 11.48 -16.42 1.57
C ILE A 232 12.28 -16.66 0.30
N ILE A 233 11.66 -17.33 -0.67
CA ILE A 233 12.26 -17.51 -2.00
C ILE A 233 11.26 -17.02 -3.05
N MET A 234 11.67 -16.00 -3.80
CA MET A 234 10.88 -15.42 -4.88
C MET A 234 11.18 -16.16 -6.19
N LEU A 235 10.16 -16.74 -6.77
CA LEU A 235 10.19 -17.42 -8.05
C LEU A 235 10.00 -16.40 -9.16
N ASP A 236 11.06 -16.00 -9.86
CA ASP A 236 11.00 -15.01 -10.94
C ASP A 236 10.77 -15.70 -12.29
N ASN A 237 9.68 -15.34 -12.95
CA ASN A 237 9.28 -15.84 -14.27
C ASN A 237 9.11 -17.37 -14.37
N PHE A 238 8.76 -18.05 -13.29
CA PHE A 238 8.40 -19.47 -13.31
C PHE A 238 7.04 -19.67 -14.00
N ASP A 239 6.89 -20.76 -14.74
CA ASP A 239 5.57 -21.23 -15.18
C ASP A 239 4.86 -22.01 -14.06
N THR A 240 3.58 -22.34 -14.26
CA THR A 240 2.77 -23.01 -13.23
C THR A 240 3.22 -24.44 -12.90
N GLU A 241 3.85 -25.13 -13.83
CA GLU A 241 4.44 -26.47 -13.56
C GLU A 241 5.68 -26.33 -12.68
N GLN A 242 6.55 -25.38 -12.99
CA GLN A 242 7.72 -25.05 -12.17
C GLN A 242 7.32 -24.58 -10.77
N MET A 243 6.27 -23.76 -10.65
CA MET A 243 5.74 -23.31 -9.34
C MET A 243 5.27 -24.52 -8.50
N ARG A 244 4.49 -25.44 -9.09
CA ARG A 244 4.05 -26.66 -8.38
C ARG A 244 5.23 -27.53 -7.95
N GLU A 245 6.25 -27.65 -8.78
CA GLU A 245 7.44 -28.39 -8.43
C GLU A 245 8.24 -27.68 -7.33
N ALA A 246 8.37 -26.36 -7.39
CA ALA A 246 8.99 -25.55 -6.34
C ALA A 246 8.29 -25.77 -4.98
N VAL A 247 6.95 -25.79 -4.94
CA VAL A 247 6.18 -26.07 -3.72
C VAL A 247 6.51 -27.46 -3.16
N LYS A 248 6.58 -28.50 -4.03
CA LYS A 248 6.93 -29.86 -3.61
C LYS A 248 8.36 -29.95 -3.07
N ILE A 249 9.32 -29.29 -3.72
CA ILE A 249 10.73 -29.27 -3.29
C ILE A 249 10.87 -28.57 -1.94
N THR A 250 10.20 -27.41 -1.78
CA THR A 250 10.32 -26.56 -0.60
C THR A 250 9.76 -27.20 0.67
N ARG A 251 8.65 -27.95 0.59
CA ARG A 251 8.03 -28.68 1.73
C ARG A 251 7.85 -27.81 2.97
N GLY A 252 7.55 -26.54 2.81
CA GLY A 252 7.35 -25.57 3.91
C GLY A 252 8.63 -25.18 4.67
N GLN A 253 9.82 -25.45 4.13
CA GLN A 253 11.09 -25.02 4.74
C GLN A 253 11.34 -23.51 4.59
N ALA A 254 10.81 -22.90 3.54
CA ALA A 254 10.76 -21.47 3.28
C ALA A 254 9.38 -21.10 2.77
N GLN A 255 9.05 -19.82 2.78
CA GLN A 255 7.86 -19.30 2.10
C GLN A 255 8.20 -19.02 0.63
N LEU A 256 7.23 -19.26 -0.26
CA LEU A 256 7.40 -19.03 -1.69
C LEU A 256 6.60 -17.81 -2.14
N GLU A 257 7.27 -16.88 -2.80
CA GLU A 257 6.66 -15.74 -3.47
C GLU A 257 6.76 -15.90 -4.98
N VAL A 258 5.71 -15.56 -5.71
CA VAL A 258 5.73 -15.43 -7.16
C VAL A 258 5.75 -13.96 -7.54
N SER A 259 6.65 -13.58 -8.43
CA SER A 259 6.77 -12.25 -9.00
C SER A 259 6.98 -12.33 -10.51
N GLY A 260 6.67 -11.22 -11.20
CA GLY A 260 6.82 -11.11 -12.65
C GLY A 260 5.58 -11.55 -13.43
N ASN A 261 5.17 -10.70 -14.39
CA ASN A 261 4.06 -10.94 -15.33
C ASN A 261 2.71 -11.37 -14.72
N VAL A 262 2.48 -11.06 -13.44
CA VAL A 262 1.20 -11.35 -12.78
C VAL A 262 0.14 -10.36 -13.27
N THR A 263 -0.95 -10.89 -13.78
CA THR A 263 -2.15 -10.14 -14.19
C THR A 263 -3.37 -10.63 -13.40
N ILE A 264 -4.47 -9.91 -13.50
CA ILE A 264 -5.73 -10.34 -12.90
C ILE A 264 -6.20 -11.70 -13.45
N ASP A 265 -5.90 -12.00 -14.72
CA ASP A 265 -6.29 -13.24 -15.39
C ASP A 265 -5.45 -14.45 -14.98
N THR A 266 -4.17 -14.23 -14.62
CA THR A 266 -3.24 -15.32 -14.22
C THR A 266 -3.18 -15.53 -12.71
N LEU A 267 -3.67 -14.59 -11.92
CA LEU A 267 -3.54 -14.58 -10.46
C LEU A 267 -4.09 -15.85 -9.81
N ARG A 268 -5.30 -16.27 -10.20
CA ARG A 268 -5.95 -17.44 -9.63
C ARG A 268 -5.20 -18.73 -9.92
N GLU A 269 -4.75 -18.90 -11.15
CA GLU A 269 -3.98 -20.08 -11.55
C GLU A 269 -2.66 -20.18 -10.78
N PHE A 270 -1.98 -19.06 -10.56
CA PHE A 270 -0.74 -19.00 -9.76
C PHE A 270 -1.00 -19.35 -8.29
N ALA A 271 -2.08 -18.83 -7.69
CA ALA A 271 -2.44 -19.16 -6.32
C ALA A 271 -2.76 -20.66 -6.12
N GLU A 272 -3.38 -21.29 -7.12
CA GLU A 272 -3.70 -22.72 -7.09
C GLU A 272 -2.47 -23.65 -7.19
N THR A 273 -1.29 -23.11 -7.48
CA THR A 273 -0.04 -23.87 -7.43
C THR A 273 0.41 -24.18 -6.00
N GLY A 274 -0.09 -23.45 -5.01
CA GLY A 274 0.22 -23.62 -3.60
C GLY A 274 1.36 -22.74 -3.08
N VAL A 275 1.70 -21.65 -3.79
CA VAL A 275 2.63 -20.63 -3.30
C VAL A 275 2.02 -19.79 -2.19
N ASP A 276 2.87 -19.24 -1.31
CA ASP A 276 2.41 -18.48 -0.14
C ASP A 276 2.04 -17.04 -0.50
N TYR A 277 2.78 -16.44 -1.42
CA TYR A 277 2.63 -15.03 -1.79
C TYR A 277 2.66 -14.83 -3.31
N ILE A 278 1.92 -13.81 -3.74
CA ILE A 278 2.00 -13.27 -5.11
C ILE A 278 2.15 -11.76 -4.99
N SER A 279 3.26 -11.20 -5.51
CA SER A 279 3.49 -9.76 -5.49
C SER A 279 3.14 -9.10 -6.83
N VAL A 280 2.41 -7.98 -6.75
CA VAL A 280 1.89 -7.27 -7.93
C VAL A 280 2.26 -5.79 -7.87
N GLY A 281 3.23 -5.39 -8.69
CA GLY A 281 3.69 -4.00 -8.76
C GLY A 281 2.68 -3.04 -9.42
N ALA A 282 1.76 -3.55 -10.22
CA ALA A 282 0.74 -2.75 -10.88
C ALA A 282 -0.20 -2.03 -9.90
N LEU A 283 -0.49 -2.64 -8.74
CA LEU A 283 -1.41 -2.12 -7.73
C LEU A 283 -1.06 -0.72 -7.22
N THR A 284 0.23 -0.41 -7.12
CA THR A 284 0.72 0.83 -6.53
C THR A 284 1.43 1.77 -7.50
N LYS A 285 1.61 1.36 -8.78
CA LYS A 285 2.19 2.23 -9.82
C LYS A 285 1.18 2.66 -10.89
N HIS A 286 0.12 1.87 -11.15
CA HIS A 286 -0.94 2.18 -12.11
C HIS A 286 -2.21 2.56 -11.33
N VAL A 287 -2.17 3.74 -10.72
CA VAL A 287 -3.23 4.20 -9.85
C VAL A 287 -4.36 4.83 -10.69
N ARG A 288 -5.58 4.29 -10.52
CA ARG A 288 -6.82 4.89 -11.00
C ARG A 288 -7.58 5.43 -9.79
N ALA A 289 -7.82 6.74 -9.77
CA ALA A 289 -8.57 7.38 -8.69
C ALA A 289 -10.04 6.92 -8.68
N LEU A 290 -10.62 6.80 -7.46
CA LEU A 290 -12.06 6.66 -7.27
C LEU A 290 -12.74 8.01 -7.50
N ASP A 291 -13.88 8.05 -8.21
CA ASP A 291 -14.58 9.31 -8.49
C ASP A 291 -15.39 9.76 -7.28
N LEU A 292 -15.04 10.92 -6.74
CA LEU A 292 -15.64 11.52 -5.55
C LEU A 292 -16.20 12.92 -5.83
N SER A 293 -17.15 13.35 -5.04
CA SER A 293 -17.73 14.69 -5.13
C SER A 293 -18.05 15.25 -3.76
N MET A 294 -17.65 16.51 -3.50
CA MET A 294 -18.11 17.28 -2.36
C MET A 294 -19.25 18.21 -2.80
N ARG A 295 -20.28 18.31 -1.98
CA ARG A 295 -21.44 19.17 -2.23
C ARG A 295 -21.79 19.94 -0.96
N PHE A 296 -21.88 21.26 -1.09
CA PHE A 296 -22.43 22.12 -0.05
C PHE A 296 -23.95 21.93 0.07
N ARG A 297 -24.44 21.92 1.30
CA ARG A 297 -25.87 21.86 1.65
C ARG A 297 -26.37 23.23 2.15
#